data_6a0768487fb639cc31e3a3c1009cda80
#
_entry.id   6a0768487fb639cc31e3a3c1009cda80
#
_cell.length_a   1.000
_cell.length_b   1.000
_cell.length_c   1.000
_cell.angle_alpha   90.00
_cell.angle_beta   90.00
_cell.angle_gamma   90.00
#
_symmetry.space_group_name_H-M   'P 1'
#
loop_
_entity.id
_entity.type
_entity.pdbx_description
1 polymer ?
#
loop_
_entity_poly.entity_id
_entity_poly.type
_entity_poly.pdbx_seq_one_letter_code
_entity_poly.pdbx_strand_id
1 'polypeptide(L)'
;RFLNFALGEESKEKAQKVFSSSLVIHFFLAVVILLFAETIGLWFLNTQMNIPSDRIEAANIVYQTTIVATMLQICQVPFVAAIIARERMTHYASICIVDIFLRFMSALTLMIVSYDKLIVYSLLIMSVAIINIAIYATYCRKNFEETEFSLCKDKLLYRKMLMFSGWNIFSAISISVNGQVINVLLNIFFGPVVNAARGVAVQAGGAISGLVGNFQVAVNPQIIKLYASEQYDNFRSLIKRSSKFSYFLLLVLALPISFKIDDILELWLVDVPDYAPAFCLLILASNLINSFSLPLATAANATGDIKKFQIYTGVFELLNIPVSLLLLLLDFSPYSVFVVNLVITGCTLCVRMYILKSLIGLGIKDFIKTTLLRSFAVTFICIPLIYMISTWFQDKHLVYLCLYFCSSILMILFITYLLGLNKEERNFIKQVVKSKLKK
;
A
#
# COMPACT_ATOMS: atom_id res chain seq x y z
N ARG A 1 -2.99 13.59 -6.64
CA ARG A 1 -2.08 14.72 -6.61
C ARG A 1 -2.70 15.99 -7.21
N PHE A 2 -3.02 16.01 -8.51
CA PHE A 2 -3.49 17.20 -9.21
C PHE A 2 -4.73 17.83 -8.56
N LEU A 3 -5.68 17.00 -8.09
CA LEU A 3 -6.87 17.47 -7.41
C LEU A 3 -6.54 18.09 -6.04
N ASN A 4 -5.66 17.44 -5.26
CA ASN A 4 -5.20 17.98 -3.98
C ASN A 4 -4.45 19.31 -4.15
N PHE A 5 -3.66 19.43 -5.23
CA PHE A 5 -2.95 20.65 -5.56
C PHE A 5 -3.93 21.79 -5.90
N ALA A 6 -4.90 21.54 -6.77
CA ALA A 6 -5.91 22.52 -7.15
C ALA A 6 -6.79 22.96 -5.94
N LEU A 7 -7.09 22.04 -5.03
CA LEU A 7 -7.80 22.35 -3.78
C LEU A 7 -6.93 23.12 -2.80
N GLY A 8 -5.61 22.89 -2.76
CA GLY A 8 -4.66 23.65 -1.95
C GLY A 8 -4.45 25.08 -2.45
N GLU A 9 -4.64 25.34 -3.77
CA GLU A 9 -4.70 26.68 -4.38
C GLU A 9 -6.08 27.34 -4.25
N GLU A 10 -7.06 26.70 -3.60
CA GLU A 10 -8.45 27.16 -3.44
C GLU A 10 -9.19 27.48 -4.75
N SER A 11 -8.77 26.87 -5.86
CA SER A 11 -9.34 27.10 -7.19
C SER A 11 -10.35 26.01 -7.60
N LYS A 12 -11.65 26.29 -7.41
CA LYS A 12 -12.74 25.38 -7.81
C LYS A 12 -12.70 25.04 -9.32
N GLU A 13 -12.48 26.03 -10.16
CA GLU A 13 -12.43 25.83 -11.61
C GLU A 13 -11.29 24.89 -12.05
N LYS A 14 -10.08 25.07 -11.46
CA LYS A 14 -8.97 24.16 -11.70
C LYS A 14 -9.27 22.74 -11.19
N ALA A 15 -9.90 22.62 -10.03
CA ALA A 15 -10.28 21.32 -9.47
C ALA A 15 -11.28 20.59 -10.38
N GLN A 16 -12.27 21.27 -10.91
CA GLN A 16 -13.24 20.72 -11.88
C GLN A 16 -12.58 20.28 -13.18
N LYS A 17 -11.67 21.10 -13.76
CA LYS A 17 -10.91 20.74 -14.95
C LYS A 17 -10.05 19.48 -14.72
N VAL A 18 -9.38 19.40 -13.57
CA VAL A 18 -8.56 18.24 -13.19
C VAL A 18 -9.43 17.00 -13.01
N PHE A 19 -10.56 17.09 -12.31
CA PHE A 19 -11.47 15.97 -12.11
C PHE A 19 -12.02 15.45 -13.44
N SER A 20 -12.52 16.33 -14.30
CA SER A 20 -13.07 15.97 -15.62
C SER A 20 -11.99 15.35 -16.54
N SER A 21 -10.78 15.91 -16.54
CA SER A 21 -9.66 15.35 -17.30
C SER A 21 -9.25 13.96 -16.76
N SER A 22 -9.31 13.78 -15.45
CA SER A 22 -9.04 12.47 -14.82
C SER A 22 -10.08 11.42 -15.23
N LEU A 23 -11.37 11.78 -15.25
CA LEU A 23 -12.43 10.89 -15.73
C LEU A 23 -12.19 10.45 -17.18
N VAL A 24 -11.86 11.38 -18.06
CA VAL A 24 -11.57 11.08 -19.49
C VAL A 24 -10.37 10.16 -19.63
N ILE A 25 -9.28 10.42 -18.88
CA ILE A 25 -8.07 9.57 -18.90
C ILE A 25 -8.39 8.15 -18.42
N HIS A 26 -9.12 8.00 -17.30
CA HIS A 26 -9.45 6.68 -16.75
C HIS A 26 -10.45 5.94 -17.66
N PHE A 27 -11.41 6.63 -18.27
CA PHE A 27 -12.29 6.02 -19.26
C PHE A 27 -11.51 5.50 -20.48
N PHE A 28 -10.60 6.33 -21.02
CA PHE A 28 -9.75 5.91 -22.13
C PHE A 28 -8.86 4.72 -21.74
N LEU A 29 -8.29 4.73 -20.54
CA LEU A 29 -7.49 3.61 -20.03
C LEU A 29 -8.33 2.33 -19.92
N ALA A 30 -9.57 2.44 -19.42
CA ALA A 30 -10.49 1.31 -19.34
C ALA A 30 -10.80 0.74 -20.74
N VAL A 31 -11.01 1.60 -21.74
CA VAL A 31 -11.22 1.17 -23.14
C VAL A 31 -9.97 0.48 -23.72
N VAL A 32 -8.77 1.01 -23.44
CA VAL A 32 -7.52 0.36 -23.89
C VAL A 32 -7.37 -1.03 -23.26
N ILE A 33 -7.63 -1.17 -21.96
CA ILE A 33 -7.61 -2.45 -21.27
C ILE A 33 -8.65 -3.41 -21.86
N LEU A 34 -9.86 -2.95 -22.13
CA LEU A 34 -10.91 -3.72 -22.81
C LEU A 34 -10.40 -4.26 -24.16
N LEU A 35 -9.81 -3.41 -24.99
CA LEU A 35 -9.29 -3.83 -26.30
C LEU A 35 -8.22 -4.93 -26.18
N PHE A 36 -7.28 -4.79 -25.24
CA PHE A 36 -6.28 -5.81 -24.97
C PHE A 36 -6.88 -7.10 -24.41
N ALA A 37 -7.87 -6.98 -23.53
CA ALA A 37 -8.55 -8.13 -22.97
C ALA A 37 -9.35 -8.89 -24.04
N GLU A 38 -10.13 -8.20 -24.89
CA GLU A 38 -10.93 -8.83 -25.94
C GLU A 38 -10.10 -9.40 -27.09
N THR A 39 -8.87 -8.93 -27.28
CA THR A 39 -7.97 -9.45 -28.35
C THR A 39 -7.02 -10.50 -27.77
N ILE A 40 -5.96 -10.07 -27.12
CA ILE A 40 -4.90 -10.94 -26.63
C ILE A 40 -5.38 -11.84 -25.49
N GLY A 41 -6.15 -11.26 -24.54
CA GLY A 41 -6.60 -12.00 -23.38
C GLY A 41 -7.61 -13.08 -23.72
N LEU A 42 -8.58 -12.81 -24.57
CA LEU A 42 -9.58 -13.78 -25.01
C LEU A 42 -8.94 -14.88 -25.86
N TRP A 43 -8.00 -14.52 -26.75
CA TRP A 43 -7.20 -15.50 -27.49
C TRP A 43 -6.45 -16.42 -26.51
N PHE A 44 -5.75 -15.84 -25.53
CA PHE A 44 -4.97 -16.62 -24.57
C PHE A 44 -5.86 -17.54 -23.72
N LEU A 45 -7.01 -17.07 -23.25
CA LEU A 45 -7.98 -17.87 -22.49
C LEU A 45 -8.42 -19.11 -23.27
N ASN A 46 -8.79 -18.93 -24.54
CA ASN A 46 -9.40 -20.01 -25.33
C ASN A 46 -8.40 -20.93 -26.04
N THR A 47 -7.11 -20.52 -26.17
CA THR A 47 -6.13 -21.31 -26.95
C THR A 47 -4.93 -21.79 -26.15
N GLN A 48 -4.53 -21.07 -25.09
CA GLN A 48 -3.30 -21.37 -24.35
C GLN A 48 -3.56 -21.94 -22.94
N MET A 49 -4.76 -21.69 -22.38
CA MET A 49 -5.09 -22.21 -21.07
C MET A 49 -5.67 -23.63 -21.14
N ASN A 50 -5.18 -24.51 -20.28
CA ASN A 50 -5.72 -25.86 -20.12
C ASN A 50 -7.00 -25.83 -19.27
N ILE A 51 -8.12 -25.50 -19.90
CA ILE A 51 -9.46 -25.49 -19.28
C ILE A 51 -10.22 -26.72 -19.79
N PRO A 52 -10.84 -27.51 -18.89
CA PRO A 52 -11.72 -28.61 -19.30
C PRO A 52 -12.82 -28.13 -20.26
N SER A 53 -13.14 -28.90 -21.28
CA SER A 53 -14.07 -28.50 -22.35
C SER A 53 -15.47 -28.17 -21.85
N ASP A 54 -15.92 -28.85 -20.79
CA ASP A 54 -17.20 -28.61 -20.09
C ASP A 54 -17.19 -27.31 -19.26
N ARG A 55 -16.03 -26.69 -19.03
CA ARG A 55 -15.86 -25.47 -18.23
C ARG A 55 -15.50 -24.23 -19.05
N ILE A 56 -15.28 -24.34 -20.35
CA ILE A 56 -14.86 -23.23 -21.22
C ILE A 56 -15.93 -22.12 -21.24
N GLU A 57 -17.21 -22.46 -21.31
CA GLU A 57 -18.30 -21.49 -21.29
C GLU A 57 -18.32 -20.71 -19.97
N ALA A 58 -18.22 -21.40 -18.84
CA ALA A 58 -18.12 -20.77 -17.53
C ALA A 58 -16.91 -19.86 -17.43
N ALA A 59 -15.74 -20.29 -17.93
CA ALA A 59 -14.52 -19.49 -17.92
C ALA A 59 -14.66 -18.21 -18.76
N ASN A 60 -15.31 -18.28 -19.93
CA ASN A 60 -15.59 -17.09 -20.76
C ASN A 60 -16.54 -16.11 -20.06
N ILE A 61 -17.62 -16.59 -19.42
CA ILE A 61 -18.54 -15.72 -18.66
C ILE A 61 -17.80 -15.01 -17.52
N VAL A 62 -17.00 -15.77 -16.74
CA VAL A 62 -16.19 -15.21 -15.66
C VAL A 62 -15.19 -14.18 -16.17
N TYR A 63 -14.58 -14.46 -17.30
CA TYR A 63 -13.64 -13.56 -17.94
C TYR A 63 -14.32 -12.23 -18.32
N GLN A 64 -15.45 -12.28 -19.02
CA GLN A 64 -16.19 -11.08 -19.44
C GLN A 64 -16.69 -10.26 -18.24
N THR A 65 -17.27 -10.91 -17.24
CA THR A 65 -17.74 -10.21 -16.02
C THR A 65 -16.59 -9.56 -15.27
N THR A 66 -15.41 -10.19 -15.23
CA THR A 66 -14.21 -9.65 -14.61
C THR A 66 -13.66 -8.42 -15.35
N ILE A 67 -13.70 -8.43 -16.70
CA ILE A 67 -13.31 -7.26 -17.51
C ILE A 67 -14.22 -6.09 -17.21
N VAL A 68 -15.56 -6.30 -17.22
CA VAL A 68 -16.53 -5.24 -16.91
C VAL A 68 -16.31 -4.70 -15.49
N ALA A 69 -16.15 -5.56 -14.50
CA ALA A 69 -15.87 -5.15 -13.13
C ALA A 69 -14.58 -4.32 -13.02
N THR A 70 -13.52 -4.72 -13.73
CA THR A 70 -12.24 -3.99 -13.77
C THR A 70 -12.40 -2.60 -14.41
N MET A 71 -13.12 -2.50 -15.52
CA MET A 71 -13.42 -1.21 -16.16
C MET A 71 -14.15 -0.25 -15.21
N LEU A 72 -15.16 -0.75 -14.50
CA LEU A 72 -15.91 0.03 -13.51
C LEU A 72 -15.00 0.49 -12.37
N GLN A 73 -14.13 -0.38 -11.87
CA GLN A 73 -13.16 -0.03 -10.82
C GLN A 73 -12.18 1.05 -11.29
N ILE A 74 -11.70 1.00 -12.54
CA ILE A 74 -10.83 2.04 -13.11
C ILE A 74 -11.59 3.37 -13.21
N CYS A 75 -12.82 3.37 -13.68
CA CYS A 75 -13.65 4.58 -13.77
C CYS A 75 -14.07 5.14 -12.40
N GLN A 76 -14.04 4.32 -11.35
CA GLN A 76 -14.31 4.74 -9.96
C GLN A 76 -13.17 5.58 -9.35
N VAL A 77 -11.91 5.38 -9.79
CA VAL A 77 -10.71 5.99 -9.17
C VAL A 77 -10.81 7.52 -9.02
N PRO A 78 -11.28 8.32 -10.00
CA PRO A 78 -11.41 9.77 -9.84
C PRO A 78 -12.35 10.18 -8.71
N PHE A 79 -13.45 9.45 -8.50
CA PHE A 79 -14.40 9.73 -7.42
C PHE A 79 -13.81 9.42 -6.04
N VAL A 80 -13.12 8.28 -5.92
CA VAL A 80 -12.36 7.94 -4.69
C VAL A 80 -11.32 9.02 -4.38
N ALA A 81 -10.59 9.47 -5.41
CA ALA A 81 -9.60 10.53 -5.28
C ALA A 81 -10.22 11.87 -4.81
N ALA A 82 -11.44 12.19 -5.23
CA ALA A 82 -12.15 13.39 -4.80
C ALA A 82 -12.51 13.34 -3.30
N ILE A 83 -13.03 12.22 -2.81
CA ILE A 83 -13.35 12.02 -1.39
C ILE A 83 -12.10 12.15 -0.51
N ILE A 84 -11.01 11.50 -0.94
CA ILE A 84 -9.72 11.55 -0.23
C ILE A 84 -9.14 12.97 -0.26
N ALA A 85 -9.21 13.67 -1.40
CA ALA A 85 -8.70 15.02 -1.56
C ALA A 85 -9.46 16.05 -0.69
N ARG A 86 -10.72 15.80 -0.43
CA ARG A 86 -11.56 16.56 0.51
C ARG A 86 -11.43 16.11 1.96
N GLU A 87 -10.53 15.14 2.23
CA GLU A 87 -10.27 14.60 3.58
C GLU A 87 -11.52 14.02 4.29
N ARG A 88 -12.53 13.59 3.49
CA ARG A 88 -13.76 12.97 4.00
C ARG A 88 -13.53 11.49 4.35
N MET A 89 -12.54 11.21 5.22
CA MET A 89 -12.09 9.85 5.55
C MET A 89 -13.18 8.98 6.18
N THR A 90 -14.08 9.57 6.97
CA THR A 90 -15.22 8.83 7.57
C THR A 90 -16.12 8.26 6.48
N HIS A 91 -16.45 9.03 5.46
CA HIS A 91 -17.30 8.58 4.36
C HIS A 91 -16.57 7.55 3.48
N TYR A 92 -15.27 7.77 3.22
CA TYR A 92 -14.43 6.78 2.55
C TYR A 92 -14.45 5.43 3.29
N ALA A 93 -14.21 5.45 4.60
CA ALA A 93 -14.23 4.24 5.43
C ALA A 93 -15.62 3.56 5.45
N SER A 94 -16.70 4.34 5.52
CA SER A 94 -18.07 3.79 5.46
C SER A 94 -18.34 3.06 4.15
N ILE A 95 -17.93 3.62 3.01
CA ILE A 95 -18.10 2.98 1.70
C ILE A 95 -17.23 1.71 1.59
N CYS A 96 -16.01 1.74 2.12
CA CYS A 96 -15.17 0.53 2.20
C CYS A 96 -15.82 -0.59 3.04
N ILE A 97 -16.48 -0.25 4.16
CA ILE A 97 -17.21 -1.22 4.98
C ILE A 97 -18.37 -1.82 4.19
N VAL A 98 -19.12 -1.01 3.43
CA VAL A 98 -20.20 -1.49 2.56
C VAL A 98 -19.64 -2.43 1.49
N ASP A 99 -18.53 -2.10 0.84
CA ASP A 99 -17.87 -2.97 -0.15
C ASP A 99 -17.51 -4.35 0.46
N ILE A 100 -16.85 -4.34 1.62
CA ILE A 100 -16.47 -5.58 2.34
C ILE A 100 -17.72 -6.41 2.67
N PHE A 101 -18.76 -5.76 3.19
CA PHE A 101 -20.02 -6.42 3.52
C PHE A 101 -20.70 -7.05 2.29
N LEU A 102 -20.76 -6.33 1.17
CA LEU A 102 -21.33 -6.84 -0.08
C LEU A 102 -20.52 -8.04 -0.62
N ARG A 103 -19.19 -7.99 -0.57
CA ARG A 103 -18.33 -9.13 -0.96
C ARG A 103 -18.54 -10.34 -0.04
N PHE A 104 -18.67 -10.11 1.25
CA PHE A 104 -18.96 -11.16 2.23
C PHE A 104 -20.33 -11.79 1.96
N MET A 105 -21.36 -10.99 1.73
CA MET A 105 -22.68 -11.47 1.34
C MET A 105 -22.64 -12.25 0.01
N SER A 106 -21.85 -11.80 -0.96
CA SER A 106 -21.63 -12.53 -2.22
C SER A 106 -21.05 -13.92 -1.98
N ALA A 107 -20.09 -14.05 -1.07
CA ALA A 107 -19.51 -15.34 -0.72
C ALA A 107 -20.52 -16.25 0.02
N LEU A 108 -21.32 -15.71 0.94
CA LEU A 108 -22.36 -16.48 1.64
C LEU A 108 -23.47 -16.96 0.68
N THR A 109 -23.82 -16.17 -0.31
CA THR A 109 -24.81 -16.54 -1.32
C THR A 109 -24.43 -17.83 -2.05
N LEU A 110 -23.13 -18.11 -2.24
CA LEU A 110 -22.65 -19.35 -2.86
C LEU A 110 -22.98 -20.63 -2.05
N MET A 111 -23.26 -20.49 -0.75
CA MET A 111 -23.68 -21.65 0.08
C MET A 111 -25.09 -22.11 -0.23
N ILE A 112 -25.94 -21.21 -0.74
CA ILE A 112 -27.39 -21.45 -0.93
C ILE A 112 -27.71 -21.75 -2.41
N VAL A 113 -26.86 -21.27 -3.35
CA VAL A 113 -27.12 -21.37 -4.79
C VAL A 113 -26.75 -22.75 -5.32
N SER A 114 -27.66 -23.35 -6.12
CA SER A 114 -27.48 -24.65 -6.78
C SER A 114 -26.87 -24.57 -8.18
N TYR A 115 -26.79 -23.36 -8.76
CA TYR A 115 -26.15 -23.10 -10.05
C TYR A 115 -24.63 -23.15 -9.96
N ASP A 116 -23.97 -23.05 -11.10
CA ASP A 116 -22.50 -22.96 -11.18
C ASP A 116 -21.99 -21.81 -10.31
N LYS A 117 -21.33 -22.20 -9.22
CA LYS A 117 -20.85 -21.25 -8.19
C LYS A 117 -19.85 -20.26 -8.73
N LEU A 118 -19.06 -20.64 -9.74
CA LEU A 118 -18.05 -19.78 -10.35
C LEU A 118 -18.71 -18.65 -11.16
N ILE A 119 -19.72 -18.98 -11.96
CA ILE A 119 -20.49 -18.00 -12.74
C ILE A 119 -21.23 -17.06 -11.80
N VAL A 120 -21.96 -17.62 -10.82
CA VAL A 120 -22.73 -16.81 -9.86
C VAL A 120 -21.81 -15.85 -9.09
N TYR A 121 -20.66 -16.33 -8.63
CA TYR A 121 -19.71 -15.49 -7.92
C TYR A 121 -19.20 -14.32 -8.76
N SER A 122 -18.85 -14.58 -10.03
CA SER A 122 -18.37 -13.54 -10.93
C SER A 122 -19.42 -12.46 -11.21
N LEU A 123 -20.70 -12.85 -11.39
CA LEU A 123 -21.83 -11.93 -11.55
C LEU A 123 -22.08 -11.10 -10.29
N LEU A 124 -21.98 -11.71 -9.11
CA LEU A 124 -22.12 -11.00 -7.84
C LEU A 124 -21.00 -9.96 -7.65
N ILE A 125 -19.76 -10.32 -7.93
CA ILE A 125 -18.61 -9.38 -7.85
C ILE A 125 -18.75 -8.25 -8.85
N MET A 126 -19.22 -8.51 -10.07
CA MET A 126 -19.55 -7.45 -11.05
C MET A 126 -20.67 -6.54 -10.51
N SER A 127 -21.71 -7.11 -9.91
CA SER A 127 -22.80 -6.34 -9.29
C SER A 127 -22.30 -5.45 -8.14
N VAL A 128 -21.39 -5.96 -7.30
CA VAL A 128 -20.71 -5.16 -6.26
C VAL A 128 -19.93 -4.00 -6.87
N ALA A 129 -19.22 -4.22 -7.98
CA ALA A 129 -18.50 -3.14 -8.66
C ALA A 129 -19.44 -2.05 -9.20
N ILE A 130 -20.61 -2.44 -9.76
CA ILE A 130 -21.67 -1.50 -10.21
C ILE A 130 -22.21 -0.69 -9.02
N ILE A 131 -22.53 -1.35 -7.93
CA ILE A 131 -23.04 -0.67 -6.72
C ILE A 131 -22.00 0.31 -6.17
N ASN A 132 -20.76 -0.10 -6.08
CA ASN A 132 -19.68 0.75 -5.57
C ASN A 132 -19.49 2.02 -6.40
N ILE A 133 -19.36 1.90 -7.73
CA ILE A 133 -19.21 3.10 -8.57
C ILE A 133 -20.45 4.01 -8.47
N ALA A 134 -21.65 3.44 -8.37
CA ALA A 134 -22.88 4.22 -8.18
C ALA A 134 -22.88 4.98 -6.85
N ILE A 135 -22.46 4.35 -5.74
CA ILE A 135 -22.34 5.00 -4.42
C ILE A 135 -21.32 6.14 -4.49
N TYR A 136 -20.10 5.87 -4.99
CA TYR A 136 -19.04 6.88 -5.08
C TYR A 136 -19.44 8.06 -5.97
N ALA A 137 -20.00 7.79 -7.15
CA ALA A 137 -20.41 8.84 -8.09
C ALA A 137 -21.56 9.68 -7.53
N THR A 138 -22.57 9.05 -6.92
CA THR A 138 -23.72 9.75 -6.34
C THR A 138 -23.29 10.61 -5.16
N TYR A 139 -22.45 10.05 -4.26
CA TYR A 139 -21.92 10.80 -3.12
C TYR A 139 -21.12 12.02 -3.57
N CYS A 140 -20.20 11.87 -4.52
CA CYS A 140 -19.37 12.96 -5.04
C CYS A 140 -20.21 14.04 -5.70
N ARG A 141 -21.11 13.68 -6.62
CA ARG A 141 -21.97 14.66 -7.31
C ARG A 141 -22.86 15.45 -6.37
N LYS A 142 -23.33 14.84 -5.26
CA LYS A 142 -24.19 15.51 -4.30
C LYS A 142 -23.42 16.45 -3.36
N ASN A 143 -22.15 16.19 -3.07
CA ASN A 143 -21.40 16.88 -2.04
C ASN A 143 -20.24 17.76 -2.56
N PHE A 144 -19.80 17.58 -3.81
CA PHE A 144 -18.62 18.25 -4.35
C PHE A 144 -18.93 18.88 -5.70
N GLU A 145 -19.02 20.19 -5.78
CA GLU A 145 -19.31 20.97 -7.01
C GLU A 145 -18.29 20.68 -8.12
N GLU A 146 -16.99 20.48 -7.77
CA GLU A 146 -15.93 20.19 -8.71
C GLU A 146 -16.05 18.83 -9.40
N THR A 147 -16.96 17.97 -8.96
CA THR A 147 -17.18 16.66 -9.59
C THR A 147 -18.24 16.70 -10.69
N GLU A 148 -18.79 17.86 -11.00
CA GLU A 148 -19.58 18.06 -12.21
C GLU A 148 -18.69 17.94 -13.45
N PHE A 149 -19.11 17.09 -14.38
CA PHE A 149 -18.34 16.85 -15.60
C PHE A 149 -18.40 18.06 -16.54
N SER A 150 -17.22 18.57 -16.88
CA SER A 150 -17.04 19.63 -17.85
C SER A 150 -15.95 19.24 -18.85
N LEU A 151 -16.27 19.21 -20.14
CA LEU A 151 -15.32 18.78 -21.14
C LEU A 151 -14.15 19.77 -21.24
N CYS A 152 -13.01 19.35 -20.69
CA CYS A 152 -11.79 20.14 -20.69
C CYS A 152 -11.00 19.90 -21.99
N LYS A 153 -10.66 20.95 -22.71
CA LYS A 153 -9.85 20.89 -23.97
C LYS A 153 -8.39 21.29 -23.73
N ASP A 154 -7.95 21.38 -22.49
CA ASP A 154 -6.59 21.79 -22.13
C ASP A 154 -5.57 20.65 -22.39
N LYS A 155 -4.99 20.67 -23.59
CA LYS A 155 -3.96 19.70 -24.00
C LYS A 155 -2.73 19.72 -23.09
N LEU A 156 -2.38 20.87 -22.49
CA LEU A 156 -1.24 20.99 -21.61
C LEU A 156 -1.48 20.26 -20.29
N LEU A 157 -2.69 20.37 -19.73
CA LEU A 157 -3.10 19.64 -18.53
C LEU A 157 -3.06 18.12 -18.76
N TYR A 158 -3.65 17.64 -19.87
CA TYR A 158 -3.59 16.20 -20.23
C TYR A 158 -2.15 15.72 -20.35
N ARG A 159 -1.30 16.47 -21.07
CA ARG A 159 0.12 16.11 -21.22
C ARG A 159 0.85 16.02 -19.87
N LYS A 160 0.63 16.98 -18.97
CA LYS A 160 1.21 16.97 -17.62
C LYS A 160 0.75 15.78 -16.80
N MET A 161 -0.55 15.46 -16.83
CA MET A 161 -1.13 14.32 -16.13
C MET A 161 -0.57 12.99 -16.66
N LEU A 162 -0.52 12.81 -17.98
CA LEU A 162 0.00 11.59 -18.61
C LEU A 162 1.50 11.40 -18.37
N MET A 163 2.30 12.46 -18.47
CA MET A 163 3.74 12.37 -18.16
C MET A 163 4.00 12.02 -16.71
N PHE A 164 3.25 12.62 -15.79
CA PHE A 164 3.33 12.28 -14.38
C PHE A 164 2.94 10.82 -14.11
N SER A 165 1.84 10.35 -14.71
CA SER A 165 1.40 8.97 -14.59
C SER A 165 2.41 8.00 -15.20
N GLY A 166 3.00 8.32 -16.35
CA GLY A 166 4.02 7.47 -16.99
C GLY A 166 5.24 7.20 -16.12
N TRP A 167 5.76 8.19 -15.41
CA TRP A 167 6.87 7.97 -14.48
C TRP A 167 6.47 7.13 -13.26
N ASN A 168 5.25 7.29 -12.74
CA ASN A 168 4.74 6.41 -11.68
C ASN A 168 4.55 4.97 -12.16
N ILE A 169 4.06 4.78 -13.40
CA ILE A 169 3.93 3.45 -14.03
C ILE A 169 5.31 2.78 -14.14
N PHE A 170 6.35 3.49 -14.55
CA PHE A 170 7.71 2.94 -14.60
C PHE A 170 8.15 2.36 -13.26
N SER A 171 7.97 3.11 -12.17
CA SER A 171 8.30 2.62 -10.83
C SER A 171 7.42 1.43 -10.41
N ALA A 172 6.12 1.47 -10.70
CA ALA A 172 5.20 0.38 -10.39
C ALA A 172 5.56 -0.91 -11.15
N ILE A 173 5.93 -0.81 -12.43
CA ILE A 173 6.41 -1.93 -13.23
C ILE A 173 7.71 -2.48 -12.63
N SER A 174 8.66 -1.62 -12.24
CA SER A 174 9.92 -2.04 -11.63
C SER A 174 9.69 -2.89 -10.38
N ILE A 175 8.79 -2.44 -9.50
CA ILE A 175 8.42 -3.19 -8.28
C ILE A 175 7.75 -4.52 -8.63
N SER A 176 6.81 -4.51 -9.58
CA SER A 176 6.08 -5.73 -10.00
C SER A 176 7.01 -6.74 -10.64
N VAL A 177 7.88 -6.31 -11.55
CA VAL A 177 8.87 -7.16 -12.22
C VAL A 177 9.84 -7.75 -11.20
N ASN A 178 10.37 -6.92 -10.28
CA ASN A 178 11.22 -7.41 -9.19
C ASN A 178 10.51 -8.52 -8.41
N GLY A 179 9.27 -8.30 -7.98
CA GLY A 179 8.52 -9.30 -7.22
C GLY A 179 8.33 -10.62 -7.98
N GLN A 180 7.98 -10.58 -9.27
CA GLN A 180 7.74 -11.78 -10.08
C GLN A 180 9.05 -12.50 -10.44
N VAL A 181 10.10 -11.78 -10.80
CA VAL A 181 11.39 -12.39 -11.15
C VAL A 181 12.01 -13.07 -9.92
N ILE A 182 11.96 -12.45 -8.74
CA ILE A 182 12.41 -13.10 -7.50
C ILE A 182 11.62 -14.37 -7.20
N ASN A 183 10.31 -14.38 -7.49
CA ASN A 183 9.47 -15.57 -7.35
C ASN A 183 9.95 -16.71 -8.25
N VAL A 184 10.25 -16.39 -9.51
CA VAL A 184 10.78 -17.36 -10.50
C VAL A 184 12.17 -17.86 -10.09
N LEU A 185 13.06 -16.97 -9.65
CA LEU A 185 14.41 -17.35 -9.20
C LEU A 185 14.35 -18.32 -8.02
N LEU A 186 13.58 -18.03 -6.99
CA LEU A 186 13.45 -18.94 -5.84
C LEU A 186 12.86 -20.29 -6.25
N ASN A 187 11.94 -20.32 -7.21
CA ASN A 187 11.38 -21.56 -7.71
C ASN A 187 12.42 -22.39 -8.48
N ILE A 188 13.21 -21.75 -9.35
CA ILE A 188 14.25 -22.42 -10.16
C ILE A 188 15.35 -23.03 -9.27
N PHE A 189 15.84 -22.27 -8.28
CA PHE A 189 16.98 -22.71 -7.46
C PHE A 189 16.59 -23.63 -6.30
N PHE A 190 15.40 -23.46 -5.72
CA PHE A 190 15.00 -24.15 -4.48
C PHE A 190 13.64 -24.88 -4.59
N GLY A 191 12.95 -24.75 -5.69
CA GLY A 191 11.70 -25.44 -5.92
C GLY A 191 10.46 -24.81 -5.26
N PRO A 192 9.30 -25.50 -5.36
CA PRO A 192 8.01 -24.94 -5.00
C PRO A 192 7.81 -24.72 -3.50
N VAL A 193 8.47 -25.50 -2.63
CA VAL A 193 8.31 -25.38 -1.17
C VAL A 193 8.83 -24.03 -0.66
N VAL A 194 10.03 -23.62 -1.11
CA VAL A 194 10.61 -22.31 -0.75
C VAL A 194 9.78 -21.18 -1.34
N ASN A 195 9.23 -21.38 -2.54
CA ASN A 195 8.33 -20.41 -3.14
C ASN A 195 7.02 -20.25 -2.38
N ALA A 196 6.45 -21.35 -1.85
CA ALA A 196 5.29 -21.32 -0.97
C ALA A 196 5.60 -20.56 0.33
N ALA A 197 6.75 -20.81 0.95
CA ALA A 197 7.22 -20.07 2.15
C ALA A 197 7.30 -18.56 1.88
N ARG A 198 7.82 -18.16 0.71
CA ARG A 198 7.82 -16.75 0.27
C ARG A 198 6.40 -16.21 0.13
N GLY A 199 5.48 -16.98 -0.46
CA GLY A 199 4.08 -16.58 -0.61
C GLY A 199 3.43 -16.25 0.74
N VAL A 200 3.61 -17.11 1.73
CA VAL A 200 3.15 -16.90 3.11
C VAL A 200 3.76 -15.62 3.71
N ALA A 201 5.07 -15.44 3.58
CA ALA A 201 5.77 -14.30 4.15
C ALA A 201 5.34 -12.96 3.50
N VAL A 202 5.15 -12.94 2.18
CA VAL A 202 4.64 -11.76 1.45
C VAL A 202 3.21 -11.42 1.88
N GLN A 203 2.35 -12.42 2.05
CA GLN A 203 0.98 -12.21 2.49
C GLN A 203 0.90 -11.67 3.93
N ALA A 204 1.67 -12.26 4.86
CA ALA A 204 1.76 -11.77 6.23
C ALA A 204 2.30 -10.34 6.31
N GLY A 205 3.41 -10.07 5.63
CA GLY A 205 4.02 -8.74 5.56
C GLY A 205 3.11 -7.70 4.93
N GLY A 206 2.36 -8.07 3.90
CA GLY A 206 1.38 -7.22 3.22
C GLY A 206 0.22 -6.82 4.12
N ALA A 207 -0.34 -7.76 4.88
CA ALA A 207 -1.43 -7.50 5.82
C ALA A 207 -1.04 -6.46 6.88
N ILE A 208 0.16 -6.57 7.44
CA ILE A 208 0.68 -5.65 8.46
C ILE A 208 0.97 -4.27 7.85
N SER A 209 1.59 -4.23 6.66
CA SER A 209 1.90 -2.98 5.95
C SER A 209 0.65 -2.21 5.50
N GLY A 210 -0.47 -2.89 5.31
CA GLY A 210 -1.75 -2.28 4.95
C GLY A 210 -2.20 -1.19 5.93
N LEU A 211 -1.89 -1.35 7.23
CA LEU A 211 -2.19 -0.32 8.24
C LEU A 211 -1.45 0.99 7.98
N VAL A 212 -0.17 0.91 7.59
CA VAL A 212 0.62 2.11 7.26
C VAL A 212 0.08 2.73 5.97
N GLY A 213 -0.30 1.89 4.99
CA GLY A 213 -0.94 2.36 3.77
C GLY A 213 -2.20 3.18 4.05
N ASN A 214 -3.10 2.70 4.90
CA ASN A 214 -4.32 3.41 5.29
C ASN A 214 -4.02 4.73 6.03
N PHE A 215 -3.01 4.74 6.90
CA PHE A 215 -2.55 5.98 7.54
C PHE A 215 -2.04 6.99 6.50
N GLN A 216 -1.27 6.54 5.52
CA GLN A 216 -0.76 7.40 4.45
C GLN A 216 -1.89 7.98 3.58
N VAL A 217 -2.93 7.21 3.26
CA VAL A 217 -4.10 7.71 2.52
C VAL A 217 -4.71 8.93 3.20
N ALA A 218 -4.74 8.96 4.54
CA ALA A 218 -5.26 10.09 5.30
C ALA A 218 -4.31 11.31 5.35
N VAL A 219 -2.99 11.09 5.34
CA VAL A 219 -1.98 12.14 5.49
C VAL A 219 -1.56 12.75 4.15
N ASN A 220 -1.54 11.96 3.08
CA ASN A 220 -1.07 12.36 1.75
C ASN A 220 -1.73 13.65 1.21
N PRO A 221 -3.06 13.86 1.33
CA PRO A 221 -3.68 15.10 0.87
C PRO A 221 -3.13 16.34 1.57
N GLN A 222 -2.87 16.25 2.88
CA GLN A 222 -2.34 17.36 3.68
C GLN A 222 -0.90 17.71 3.24
N ILE A 223 -0.05 16.70 3.00
CA ILE A 223 1.30 16.92 2.48
C ILE A 223 1.24 17.68 1.15
N ILE A 224 0.37 17.27 0.22
CA ILE A 224 0.25 17.89 -1.10
C ILE A 224 -0.32 19.31 -1.01
N LYS A 225 -1.32 19.55 -0.14
CA LYS A 225 -1.91 20.88 0.07
C LYS A 225 -0.91 21.86 0.66
N LEU A 226 -0.11 21.46 1.66
CA LEU A 226 0.91 22.31 2.25
C LEU A 226 1.98 22.72 1.23
N TYR A 227 2.33 21.82 0.31
CA TYR A 227 3.22 22.16 -0.79
C TYR A 227 2.57 23.15 -1.77
N ALA A 228 1.31 22.93 -2.14
CA ALA A 228 0.56 23.78 -3.06
C ALA A 228 0.31 25.19 -2.51
N SER A 229 0.15 25.31 -1.20
CA SER A 229 0.01 26.60 -0.49
C SER A 229 1.35 27.23 -0.07
N GLU A 230 2.48 26.73 -0.58
CA GLU A 230 3.84 27.24 -0.33
C GLU A 230 4.27 27.25 1.13
N GLN A 231 3.58 26.49 2.01
CA GLN A 231 3.92 26.38 3.42
C GLN A 231 5.06 25.35 3.63
N TYR A 232 6.24 25.63 3.10
CA TYR A 232 7.35 24.67 3.02
C TYR A 232 7.88 24.18 4.37
N ASP A 233 7.84 25.01 5.44
CA ASP A 233 8.28 24.59 6.77
C ASP A 233 7.32 23.58 7.40
N ASN A 234 6.01 23.85 7.31
CA ASN A 234 4.97 22.95 7.76
C ASN A 234 4.98 21.65 6.94
N PHE A 235 5.19 21.76 5.63
CA PHE A 235 5.36 20.63 4.72
C PHE A 235 6.51 19.71 5.14
N ARG A 236 7.74 20.26 5.34
CA ARG A 236 8.89 19.49 5.80
C ARG A 236 8.69 18.87 7.19
N SER A 237 8.05 19.61 8.08
CA SER A 237 7.71 19.11 9.42
C SER A 237 6.74 17.95 9.36
N LEU A 238 5.68 18.05 8.52
CA LEU A 238 4.69 16.99 8.37
C LEU A 238 5.31 15.72 7.77
N ILE A 239 6.20 15.83 6.78
CA ILE A 239 6.93 14.68 6.21
C ILE A 239 7.72 13.93 7.30
N LYS A 240 8.49 14.64 8.12
CA LYS A 240 9.27 14.04 9.21
C LYS A 240 8.38 13.33 10.23
N ARG A 241 7.29 14.00 10.63
CA ARG A 241 6.31 13.42 11.56
C ARG A 241 5.64 12.18 10.97
N SER A 242 5.15 12.26 9.74
CA SER A 242 4.47 11.15 9.07
C SER A 242 5.39 9.94 8.89
N SER A 243 6.66 10.15 8.49
CA SER A 243 7.64 9.06 8.39
C SER A 243 7.86 8.37 9.72
N LYS A 244 8.00 9.14 10.80
CA LYS A 244 8.17 8.61 12.14
C LYS A 244 6.93 7.86 12.65
N PHE A 245 5.73 8.42 12.45
CA PHE A 245 4.49 7.77 12.85
C PHE A 245 4.22 6.50 12.03
N SER A 246 4.51 6.48 10.73
CA SER A 246 4.42 5.27 9.89
C SER A 246 5.28 4.14 10.43
N TYR A 247 6.51 4.46 10.83
CA TYR A 247 7.40 3.48 11.44
C TYR A 247 6.87 2.94 12.76
N PHE A 248 6.44 3.81 13.68
CA PHE A 248 5.91 3.37 14.97
C PHE A 248 4.61 2.59 14.84
N LEU A 249 3.73 2.97 13.92
CA LEU A 249 2.50 2.24 13.64
C LEU A 249 2.79 0.79 13.19
N LEU A 250 3.82 0.63 12.34
CA LEU A 250 4.25 -0.69 11.92
C LEU A 250 4.97 -1.44 13.03
N LEU A 251 5.85 -0.77 13.78
CA LEU A 251 6.64 -1.35 14.86
C LEU A 251 5.77 -1.98 15.95
N VAL A 252 4.68 -1.31 16.32
CA VAL A 252 3.71 -1.78 17.33
C VAL A 252 3.17 -3.17 17.02
N LEU A 253 3.04 -3.53 15.74
CA LEU A 253 2.60 -4.86 15.33
C LEU A 253 3.77 -5.75 14.93
N ALA A 254 4.69 -5.25 14.11
CA ALA A 254 5.77 -6.05 13.55
C ALA A 254 6.68 -6.64 14.63
N LEU A 255 7.00 -5.86 15.68
CA LEU A 255 7.94 -6.32 16.67
C LEU A 255 7.35 -7.43 17.58
N PRO A 256 6.14 -7.35 18.14
CA PRO A 256 5.54 -8.49 18.88
C PRO A 256 5.35 -9.73 17.99
N ILE A 257 4.89 -9.53 16.75
CA ILE A 257 4.71 -10.64 15.79
C ILE A 257 6.05 -11.34 15.53
N SER A 258 7.15 -10.59 15.43
CA SER A 258 8.47 -11.17 15.17
C SER A 258 8.94 -12.14 16.25
N PHE A 259 8.56 -11.94 17.52
CA PHE A 259 8.94 -12.83 18.62
C PHE A 259 8.02 -14.05 18.80
N LYS A 260 6.85 -14.04 18.15
CA LYS A 260 5.85 -15.12 18.20
C LYS A 260 5.47 -15.58 16.80
N ILE A 261 6.39 -15.43 15.84
CA ILE A 261 6.10 -15.71 14.43
C ILE A 261 5.76 -17.19 14.21
N ASP A 262 6.44 -18.11 14.87
CA ASP A 262 6.20 -19.54 14.77
C ASP A 262 4.79 -19.89 15.29
N ASP A 263 4.44 -19.40 16.49
CA ASP A 263 3.12 -19.62 17.09
C ASP A 263 1.99 -19.07 16.22
N ILE A 264 2.21 -17.90 15.58
CA ILE A 264 1.23 -17.27 14.68
C ILE A 264 1.08 -18.07 13.39
N LEU A 265 2.17 -18.52 12.79
CA LEU A 265 2.12 -19.30 11.57
C LEU A 265 1.49 -20.67 11.80
N GLU A 266 1.78 -21.34 12.91
CA GLU A 266 1.11 -22.59 13.30
C GLU A 266 -0.40 -22.40 13.55
N LEU A 267 -0.82 -21.24 14.07
CA LEU A 267 -2.25 -20.94 14.24
C LEU A 267 -2.96 -20.66 12.91
N TRP A 268 -2.23 -20.09 11.95
CA TRP A 268 -2.80 -19.68 10.65
C TRP A 268 -2.78 -20.81 9.61
N LEU A 269 -1.72 -21.63 9.61
CA LEU A 269 -1.48 -22.66 8.60
C LEU A 269 -1.56 -24.05 9.22
N VAL A 270 -2.06 -25.02 8.47
CA VAL A 270 -2.05 -26.43 8.88
C VAL A 270 -0.63 -26.96 8.89
N ASP A 271 0.11 -26.66 7.83
CA ASP A 271 1.54 -27.01 7.68
C ASP A 271 2.33 -25.74 7.41
N VAL A 272 3.28 -25.42 8.29
CA VAL A 272 4.16 -24.24 8.13
C VAL A 272 5.34 -24.62 7.25
N PRO A 273 5.51 -23.95 6.07
CA PRO A 273 6.68 -24.23 5.23
C PRO A 273 7.99 -23.86 5.93
N ASP A 274 9.03 -24.67 5.75
CA ASP A 274 10.34 -24.48 6.37
C ASP A 274 10.92 -23.08 6.13
N TYR A 275 11.29 -22.31 5.90
CA TYR A 275 11.80 -20.97 5.65
C TYR A 275 10.79 -19.85 5.95
N ALA A 276 9.49 -20.15 6.08
CA ALA A 276 8.45 -19.11 6.19
C ALA A 276 8.66 -18.18 7.40
N PRO A 277 9.00 -18.65 8.62
CA PRO A 277 9.23 -17.76 9.76
C PRO A 277 10.35 -16.75 9.49
N ALA A 278 11.50 -17.23 9.02
CA ALA A 278 12.64 -16.34 8.75
C ALA A 278 12.39 -15.37 7.59
N PHE A 279 11.68 -15.80 6.54
CA PHE A 279 11.27 -14.90 5.47
C PHE A 279 10.29 -13.82 5.97
N CYS A 280 9.36 -14.17 6.85
CA CYS A 280 8.47 -13.20 7.51
C CYS A 280 9.29 -12.15 8.26
N LEU A 281 10.27 -12.54 9.07
CA LEU A 281 11.12 -11.63 9.83
C LEU A 281 11.86 -10.65 8.92
N LEU A 282 12.47 -11.13 7.83
CA LEU A 282 13.20 -10.30 6.87
C LEU A 282 12.28 -9.34 6.11
N ILE A 283 11.08 -9.80 5.74
CA ILE A 283 10.07 -8.94 5.10
C ILE A 283 9.58 -7.87 6.07
N LEU A 284 9.30 -8.22 7.33
CA LEU A 284 8.88 -7.25 8.35
C LEU A 284 9.96 -6.19 8.59
N ALA A 285 11.23 -6.59 8.65
CA ALA A 285 12.37 -5.67 8.76
C ALA A 285 12.46 -4.73 7.55
N SER A 286 12.30 -5.25 6.34
CA SER A 286 12.26 -4.44 5.10
C SER A 286 11.09 -3.46 5.10
N ASN A 287 9.89 -3.91 5.52
CA ASN A 287 8.70 -3.08 5.62
C ASN A 287 8.87 -1.95 6.65
N LEU A 288 9.54 -2.21 7.78
CA LEU A 288 9.87 -1.17 8.78
C LEU A 288 10.73 -0.07 8.16
N ILE A 289 11.77 -0.42 7.41
CA ILE A 289 12.59 0.57 6.71
C ILE A 289 11.78 1.29 5.63
N ASN A 290 10.99 0.56 4.84
CA ASN A 290 10.19 1.15 3.78
C ASN A 290 9.10 2.11 4.30
N SER A 291 8.61 1.91 5.53
CA SER A 291 7.61 2.80 6.14
C SER A 291 8.06 4.26 6.24
N PHE A 292 9.37 4.52 6.42
CA PHE A 292 9.92 5.87 6.34
C PHE A 292 9.82 6.49 4.94
N SER A 293 9.87 5.66 3.91
CA SER A 293 9.93 6.06 2.51
C SER A 293 8.58 6.52 1.95
N LEU A 294 7.45 6.09 2.53
CA LEU A 294 6.12 6.40 1.99
C LEU A 294 5.81 7.91 1.98
N PRO A 295 5.99 8.68 3.08
CA PRO A 295 5.81 10.12 3.04
C PRO A 295 6.83 10.85 2.16
N LEU A 296 8.06 10.32 2.04
CA LEU A 296 9.07 10.86 1.13
C LEU A 296 8.64 10.75 -0.34
N ALA A 297 8.04 9.61 -0.72
CA ALA A 297 7.48 9.43 -2.06
C ALA A 297 6.31 10.40 -2.32
N THR A 298 5.43 10.61 -1.33
CA THR A 298 4.35 11.60 -1.43
C THR A 298 4.90 13.02 -1.56
N ALA A 299 5.97 13.36 -0.84
CA ALA A 299 6.64 14.65 -0.95
C ALA A 299 7.23 14.88 -2.35
N ALA A 300 7.88 13.88 -2.93
CA ALA A 300 8.34 13.94 -4.32
C ALA A 300 7.16 14.14 -5.28
N ASN A 301 6.09 13.38 -5.11
CA ASN A 301 4.88 13.48 -5.93
C ASN A 301 4.22 14.88 -5.83
N ALA A 302 4.29 15.54 -4.66
CA ALA A 302 3.75 16.88 -4.49
C ALA A 302 4.45 17.90 -5.39
N THR A 303 5.77 17.80 -5.58
CA THR A 303 6.53 18.74 -6.45
C THR A 303 6.14 18.65 -7.92
N GLY A 304 5.74 17.46 -8.40
CA GLY A 304 5.47 17.18 -9.81
C GLY A 304 6.70 16.88 -10.66
N ASP A 305 7.89 17.23 -10.21
CA ASP A 305 9.16 16.81 -10.85
C ASP A 305 9.63 15.47 -10.24
N ILE A 306 8.99 14.41 -10.70
CA ILE A 306 9.20 13.06 -10.17
C ILE A 306 10.14 12.21 -11.02
N LYS A 307 10.56 12.71 -12.18
CA LYS A 307 11.34 11.91 -13.15
C LYS A 307 12.56 11.28 -12.51
N LYS A 308 13.43 12.09 -11.92
CA LYS A 308 14.66 11.61 -11.26
C LYS A 308 14.33 10.67 -10.11
N PHE A 309 13.33 11.03 -9.28
CA PHE A 309 12.91 10.23 -8.14
C PHE A 309 12.46 8.84 -8.58
N GLN A 310 11.58 8.73 -9.58
CA GLN A 310 11.05 7.45 -10.06
C GLN A 310 12.11 6.60 -10.78
N ILE A 311 12.99 7.22 -11.59
CA ILE A 311 14.07 6.49 -12.27
C ILE A 311 15.03 5.88 -11.25
N TYR A 312 15.57 6.68 -10.33
CA TYR A 312 16.53 6.16 -9.37
C TYR A 312 15.92 5.10 -8.44
N THR A 313 14.71 5.34 -7.91
CA THR A 313 14.06 4.34 -7.06
C THR A 313 13.73 3.07 -7.82
N GLY A 314 13.21 3.16 -9.06
CA GLY A 314 12.91 1.99 -9.89
C GLY A 314 14.16 1.20 -10.28
N VAL A 315 15.27 1.87 -10.60
CA VAL A 315 16.55 1.20 -10.91
C VAL A 315 17.09 0.47 -9.68
N PHE A 316 17.06 1.11 -8.49
CA PHE A 316 17.50 0.45 -7.26
C PHE A 316 16.64 -0.78 -6.92
N GLU A 317 15.32 -0.72 -7.13
CA GLU A 317 14.44 -1.89 -6.97
C GLU A 317 14.82 -3.03 -7.94
N LEU A 318 15.13 -2.71 -9.20
CA LEU A 318 15.54 -3.70 -10.19
C LEU A 318 16.93 -4.29 -9.92
N LEU A 319 17.83 -3.59 -9.22
CA LEU A 319 19.13 -4.13 -8.80
C LEU A 319 19.02 -5.36 -7.88
N ASN A 320 17.87 -5.53 -7.23
CA ASN A 320 17.60 -6.74 -6.44
C ASN A 320 17.73 -8.02 -7.29
N ILE A 321 17.31 -7.98 -8.54
CA ILE A 321 17.31 -9.12 -9.45
C ILE A 321 18.75 -9.62 -9.72
N PRO A 322 19.65 -8.82 -10.30
CA PRO A 322 21.00 -9.29 -10.63
C PRO A 322 21.84 -9.61 -9.39
N VAL A 323 21.67 -8.87 -8.28
CA VAL A 323 22.40 -9.14 -7.04
C VAL A 323 21.91 -10.46 -6.42
N SER A 324 20.60 -10.68 -6.34
CA SER A 324 20.05 -11.94 -5.87
C SER A 324 20.45 -13.12 -6.75
N LEU A 325 20.38 -12.97 -8.09
CA LEU A 325 20.81 -14.01 -9.02
C LEU A 325 22.30 -14.36 -8.82
N LEU A 326 23.16 -13.38 -8.67
CA LEU A 326 24.59 -13.59 -8.44
C LEU A 326 24.83 -14.40 -7.15
N LEU A 327 24.16 -14.06 -6.05
CA LEU A 327 24.30 -14.82 -4.80
C LEU A 327 23.77 -16.25 -4.94
N LEU A 328 22.66 -16.44 -5.64
CA LEU A 328 22.11 -17.78 -5.88
C LEU A 328 23.02 -18.65 -6.75
N LEU A 329 23.69 -18.06 -7.76
CA LEU A 329 24.71 -18.74 -8.58
C LEU A 329 25.98 -19.09 -7.79
N LEU A 330 26.24 -18.41 -6.67
CA LEU A 330 27.32 -18.69 -5.72
C LEU A 330 26.89 -19.63 -4.60
N ASP A 331 25.79 -20.36 -4.77
CA ASP A 331 25.23 -21.34 -3.83
C ASP A 331 24.85 -20.80 -2.45
N PHE A 332 24.52 -19.49 -2.38
CA PHE A 332 23.99 -18.91 -1.13
C PHE A 332 22.57 -19.42 -0.87
N SER A 333 22.22 -19.52 0.41
CA SER A 333 20.90 -19.96 0.87
C SER A 333 19.76 -19.02 0.40
N PRO A 334 18.48 -19.47 0.36
CA PRO A 334 17.35 -18.65 -0.08
C PRO A 334 17.11 -17.38 0.77
N TYR A 335 17.64 -17.34 2.00
CA TYR A 335 17.61 -16.13 2.85
C TYR A 335 18.34 -14.95 2.22
N SER A 336 19.39 -15.21 1.41
CA SER A 336 20.20 -14.17 0.78
C SER A 336 19.37 -13.18 -0.04
N VAL A 337 18.34 -13.67 -0.73
CA VAL A 337 17.45 -12.84 -1.56
C VAL A 337 16.68 -11.79 -0.71
N PHE A 338 16.24 -12.19 0.46
CA PHE A 338 15.53 -11.27 1.39
C PHE A 338 16.50 -10.31 2.09
N VAL A 339 17.73 -10.74 2.38
CA VAL A 339 18.78 -9.88 2.90
C VAL A 339 19.16 -8.82 1.87
N VAL A 340 19.31 -9.20 0.58
CA VAL A 340 19.53 -8.26 -0.52
C VAL A 340 18.39 -7.25 -0.60
N ASN A 341 17.14 -7.71 -0.53
CA ASN A 341 15.97 -6.82 -0.52
C ASN A 341 16.02 -5.82 0.65
N LEU A 342 16.39 -6.28 1.85
CA LEU A 342 16.52 -5.42 3.03
C LEU A 342 17.60 -4.33 2.83
N VAL A 343 18.78 -4.72 2.31
CA VAL A 343 19.88 -3.79 2.03
C VAL A 343 19.47 -2.78 0.95
N ILE A 344 18.87 -3.24 -0.15
CA ILE A 344 18.41 -2.38 -1.24
C ILE A 344 17.34 -1.41 -0.75
N THR A 345 16.41 -1.85 0.09
CA THR A 345 15.40 -0.96 0.71
C THR A 345 16.06 0.15 1.52
N GLY A 346 17.11 -0.18 2.29
CA GLY A 346 17.91 0.80 3.02
C GLY A 346 18.65 1.80 2.10
N CYS A 347 19.29 1.30 1.04
CA CYS A 347 19.93 2.12 0.03
C CYS A 347 18.92 3.04 -0.68
N THR A 348 17.76 2.51 -1.04
CA THR A 348 16.67 3.27 -1.67
C THR A 348 16.18 4.40 -0.77
N LEU A 349 16.07 4.18 0.56
CA LEU A 349 15.75 5.24 1.52
C LEU A 349 16.82 6.38 1.49
N CYS A 350 18.10 6.03 1.45
CA CYS A 350 19.18 7.02 1.35
C CYS A 350 19.10 7.83 0.05
N VAL A 351 18.83 7.16 -1.08
CA VAL A 351 18.65 7.80 -2.38
C VAL A 351 17.45 8.75 -2.37
N ARG A 352 16.33 8.33 -1.81
CA ARG A 352 15.12 9.17 -1.65
C ARG A 352 15.42 10.44 -0.85
N MET A 353 16.11 10.32 0.28
CA MET A 353 16.53 11.47 1.09
C MET A 353 17.45 12.43 0.31
N TYR A 354 18.40 11.88 -0.45
CA TYR A 354 19.34 12.69 -1.24
C TYR A 354 18.62 13.48 -2.34
N ILE A 355 17.69 12.84 -3.07
CA ILE A 355 16.91 13.52 -4.12
C ILE A 355 16.01 14.60 -3.51
N LEU A 356 15.35 14.32 -2.39
CA LEU A 356 14.47 15.28 -1.73
C LEU A 356 15.24 16.46 -1.09
N LYS A 357 16.52 16.31 -0.76
CA LYS A 357 17.36 17.45 -0.39
C LYS A 357 17.39 18.50 -1.51
N SER A 358 17.55 18.07 -2.76
CA SER A 358 17.59 19.00 -3.90
C SER A 358 16.21 19.50 -4.32
N LEU A 359 15.16 18.69 -4.20
CA LEU A 359 13.81 19.04 -4.66
C LEU A 359 13.05 19.97 -3.71
N ILE A 360 13.18 19.75 -2.40
CA ILE A 360 12.34 20.42 -1.38
C ILE A 360 13.17 21.01 -0.23
N GLY A 361 14.49 20.96 -0.31
CA GLY A 361 15.36 21.42 0.77
C GLY A 361 15.27 20.57 2.05
N LEU A 362 15.02 19.25 1.93
CA LEU A 362 14.96 18.36 3.07
C LEU A 362 16.31 18.31 3.79
N GLY A 363 16.35 18.69 5.07
CA GLY A 363 17.54 18.60 5.91
C GLY A 363 17.87 17.14 6.26
N ILE A 364 18.78 16.49 5.52
CA ILE A 364 19.10 15.05 5.74
C ILE A 364 19.59 14.80 7.17
N LYS A 365 20.53 15.64 7.69
CA LYS A 365 21.05 15.49 9.06
C LYS A 365 19.94 15.59 10.11
N ASP A 366 19.02 16.52 9.90
CA ASP A 366 17.86 16.70 10.78
C ASP A 366 16.90 15.52 10.68
N PHE A 367 16.58 15.03 9.48
CA PHE A 367 15.75 13.84 9.28
C PHE A 367 16.37 12.60 9.95
N ILE A 368 17.66 12.37 9.79
CA ILE A 368 18.35 11.26 10.45
C ILE A 368 18.24 11.40 11.98
N LYS A 369 18.56 12.56 12.53
CA LYS A 369 18.58 12.79 13.99
C LYS A 369 17.18 12.74 14.62
N THR A 370 16.20 13.35 13.98
CA THR A 370 14.86 13.51 14.56
C THR A 370 13.89 12.39 14.22
N THR A 371 14.15 11.65 13.13
CA THR A 371 13.28 10.59 12.66
C THR A 371 13.95 9.22 12.79
N LEU A 372 15.03 8.95 12.05
CA LEU A 372 15.64 7.63 12.00
C LEU A 372 16.25 7.20 13.34
N LEU A 373 17.17 8.00 13.91
CA LEU A 373 17.87 7.63 15.15
C LEU A 373 16.91 7.46 16.31
N ARG A 374 15.86 8.30 16.42
CA ARG A 374 14.86 8.13 17.48
C ARG A 374 14.04 6.87 17.29
N SER A 375 13.65 6.56 16.06
CA SER A 375 12.87 5.37 15.76
C SER A 375 13.68 4.10 16.05
N PHE A 376 14.92 4.05 15.64
CA PHE A 376 15.81 2.91 15.94
C PHE A 376 16.13 2.82 17.44
N ALA A 377 16.33 3.93 18.14
CA ALA A 377 16.53 3.91 19.59
C ALA A 377 15.34 3.29 20.33
N VAL A 378 14.10 3.65 19.94
CA VAL A 378 12.89 3.01 20.48
C VAL A 378 12.91 1.51 20.20
N THR A 379 13.21 1.11 18.96
CA THR A 379 13.25 -0.32 18.59
C THR A 379 14.28 -1.11 19.41
N PHE A 380 15.51 -0.58 19.52
CA PHE A 380 16.57 -1.23 20.30
C PHE A 380 16.23 -1.39 21.77
N ILE A 381 15.49 -0.45 22.36
CA ILE A 381 15.03 -0.56 23.74
C ILE A 381 13.85 -1.52 23.85
N CYS A 382 12.95 -1.57 22.88
CA CYS A 382 11.79 -2.46 22.89
C CYS A 382 12.18 -3.93 22.68
N ILE A 383 13.22 -4.23 21.89
CA ILE A 383 13.65 -5.62 21.61
C ILE A 383 13.86 -6.46 22.89
N PRO A 384 14.76 -6.08 23.82
CA PRO A 384 15.00 -6.88 25.01
C PRO A 384 13.78 -6.96 25.94
N LEU A 385 12.98 -5.90 25.99
CA LEU A 385 11.79 -5.87 26.84
C LEU A 385 10.69 -6.81 26.30
N ILE A 386 10.48 -6.82 24.99
CA ILE A 386 9.52 -7.75 24.37
C ILE A 386 10.03 -9.18 24.44
N TYR A 387 11.32 -9.41 24.29
CA TYR A 387 11.90 -10.72 24.55
C TYR A 387 11.59 -11.19 25.96
N MET A 388 11.77 -10.34 26.98
CA MET A 388 11.44 -10.68 28.37
C MET A 388 9.94 -10.98 28.54
N ILE A 389 9.04 -10.20 27.92
CA ILE A 389 7.61 -10.50 27.96
C ILE A 389 7.30 -11.82 27.24
N SER A 390 7.94 -12.10 26.10
CA SER A 390 7.70 -13.34 25.35
C SER A 390 8.10 -14.59 26.13
N THR A 391 9.09 -14.49 27.03
CA THR A 391 9.48 -15.61 27.92
C THR A 391 8.50 -15.83 29.05
N TRP A 392 7.71 -14.85 29.47
CA TRP A 392 6.66 -15.01 30.47
C TRP A 392 5.39 -15.67 29.89
N PHE A 393 5.10 -15.46 28.62
CA PHE A 393 3.94 -16.01 27.92
C PHE A 393 4.38 -17.12 26.96
N GLN A 394 4.84 -18.26 27.49
CA GLN A 394 5.31 -19.41 26.69
C GLN A 394 4.17 -20.32 26.23
N ASP A 395 3.00 -20.23 26.86
CA ASP A 395 1.86 -21.08 26.55
C ASP A 395 1.21 -20.67 25.22
N LYS A 396 0.93 -21.64 24.35
CA LYS A 396 0.33 -21.43 23.02
C LYS A 396 -1.19 -21.19 23.05
N HIS A 397 -1.81 -21.19 24.24
CA HIS A 397 -3.23 -20.87 24.32
C HIS A 397 -3.54 -19.45 23.84
N LEU A 398 -4.61 -19.29 23.07
CA LEU A 398 -5.05 -18.02 22.46
C LEU A 398 -5.13 -16.87 23.48
N VAL A 399 -5.55 -17.16 24.71
CA VAL A 399 -5.65 -16.16 25.78
C VAL A 399 -4.28 -15.58 26.15
N TYR A 400 -3.27 -16.45 26.31
CA TYR A 400 -1.90 -16.00 26.61
C TYR A 400 -1.28 -15.22 25.45
N LEU A 401 -1.58 -15.64 24.22
CA LEU A 401 -1.16 -14.91 23.03
C LEU A 401 -1.79 -13.51 22.98
N CYS A 402 -3.09 -13.39 23.28
CA CYS A 402 -3.76 -12.08 23.37
C CYS A 402 -3.16 -11.20 24.49
N LEU A 403 -2.89 -11.75 25.65
CA LEU A 403 -2.26 -11.02 26.77
C LEU A 403 -0.84 -10.57 26.41
N TYR A 404 -0.07 -11.42 25.74
CA TYR A 404 1.24 -11.09 25.21
C TYR A 404 1.17 -9.90 24.24
N PHE A 405 0.27 -9.95 23.25
CA PHE A 405 0.11 -8.85 22.31
C PHE A 405 -0.34 -7.56 22.98
N CYS A 406 -1.33 -7.62 23.87
CA CYS A 406 -1.80 -6.43 24.60
C CYS A 406 -0.68 -5.79 25.42
N SER A 407 0.07 -6.59 26.19
CA SER A 407 1.18 -6.10 27.04
C SER A 407 2.32 -5.52 26.19
N SER A 408 2.70 -6.20 25.09
CA SER A 408 3.74 -5.75 24.18
C SER A 408 3.37 -4.45 23.47
N ILE A 409 2.13 -4.33 22.97
CA ILE A 409 1.61 -3.13 22.33
C ILE A 409 1.63 -1.94 23.32
N LEU A 410 1.11 -2.13 24.53
CA LEU A 410 1.08 -1.08 25.56
C LEU A 410 2.51 -0.62 25.91
N MET A 411 3.44 -1.54 26.02
CA MET A 411 4.83 -1.22 26.32
C MET A 411 5.49 -0.45 25.18
N ILE A 412 5.32 -0.86 23.91
CA ILE A 412 5.88 -0.13 22.77
C ILE A 412 5.27 1.27 22.70
N LEU A 413 3.97 1.42 22.89
CA LEU A 413 3.31 2.73 22.90
C LEU A 413 3.86 3.61 24.03
N PHE A 414 4.09 3.07 25.21
CA PHE A 414 4.67 3.80 26.35
C PHE A 414 6.10 4.28 26.06
N ILE A 415 6.97 3.40 25.54
CA ILE A 415 8.35 3.77 25.19
C ILE A 415 8.36 4.77 24.02
N THR A 416 7.51 4.56 23.03
CA THR A 416 7.36 5.51 21.91
C THR A 416 6.95 6.89 22.40
N TYR A 417 6.01 6.97 23.36
CA TYR A 417 5.60 8.23 23.97
C TYR A 417 6.74 8.90 24.74
N LEU A 418 7.56 8.12 25.48
CA LEU A 418 8.66 8.67 26.29
C LEU A 418 9.88 9.09 25.45
N LEU A 419 10.27 8.32 24.45
CA LEU A 419 11.54 8.49 23.74
C LEU A 419 11.35 8.87 22.27
N GLY A 420 10.33 8.34 21.62
CA GLY A 420 10.08 8.54 20.20
C GLY A 420 9.54 9.93 19.85
N LEU A 421 8.69 10.49 20.71
CA LEU A 421 7.98 11.73 20.43
C LEU A 421 8.68 12.97 20.97
N ASN A 422 8.61 14.05 20.16
CA ASN A 422 9.05 15.39 20.56
C ASN A 422 8.04 16.04 21.53
N LYS A 423 8.45 17.11 22.21
CA LYS A 423 7.57 17.88 23.13
C LYS A 423 6.27 18.35 22.44
N GLU A 424 6.39 18.85 21.21
CA GLU A 424 5.23 19.32 20.42
C GLU A 424 4.27 18.19 20.08
N GLU A 425 4.80 17.03 19.64
CA GLU A 425 4.01 15.84 19.30
C GLU A 425 3.28 15.27 20.51
N ARG A 426 3.93 15.25 21.68
CA ARG A 426 3.28 14.85 22.94
C ARG A 426 2.16 15.81 23.33
N ASN A 427 2.38 17.11 23.16
CA ASN A 427 1.36 18.12 23.47
C ASN A 427 0.16 17.99 22.53
N PHE A 428 0.40 17.74 21.26
CA PHE A 428 -0.67 17.48 20.29
C PHE A 428 -1.50 16.25 20.69
N ILE A 429 -0.87 15.12 21.02
CA ILE A 429 -1.59 13.93 21.49
C ILE A 429 -2.39 14.22 22.75
N LYS A 430 -1.81 14.93 23.73
CA LYS A 430 -2.53 15.33 24.96
C LYS A 430 -3.77 16.18 24.66
N GLN A 431 -3.68 17.11 23.69
CA GLN A 431 -4.82 17.94 23.28
C GLN A 431 -5.94 17.10 22.63
N VAL A 432 -5.56 16.18 21.72
CA VAL A 432 -6.52 15.28 21.04
C VAL A 432 -7.22 14.36 22.05
N VAL A 433 -6.48 13.78 22.98
CA VAL A 433 -7.07 12.93 24.04
C VAL A 433 -8.01 13.76 24.94
N LYS A 434 -7.60 14.94 25.38
CA LYS A 434 -8.46 15.83 26.19
C LYS A 434 -9.74 16.27 25.47
N SER A 435 -9.66 16.53 24.16
CA SER A 435 -10.84 16.93 23.36
C SER A 435 -11.84 15.80 23.18
N LYS A 436 -11.37 14.53 23.11
CA LYS A 436 -12.26 13.36 23.01
C LYS A 436 -12.84 12.90 24.35
N LEU A 437 -12.13 13.14 25.46
CA LEU A 437 -12.64 12.83 26.80
C LEU A 437 -13.65 13.86 27.30
N LYS A 438 -13.76 15.02 26.64
CA LYS A 438 -14.75 16.06 26.96
C LYS A 438 -16.06 15.97 26.13
N LYS A 439 -16.12 15.04 25.20
CA LYS A 439 -17.33 14.64 24.45
C LYS A 439 -17.88 13.32 24.99
#